data_42cce687ff2879285cce1dc8d6f9c817
#
_entry.id   42cce687ff2879285cce1dc8d6f9c817
#
_cell.length_a   1.000
_cell.length_b   1.000
_cell.length_c   1.000
_cell.angle_alpha   90.00
_cell.angle_beta   90.00
_cell.angle_gamma   90.00
#
_symmetry.space_group_name_H-M   'P 1'
#
loop_
_entity.id
_entity.type
_entity.pdbx_description
1 polymer ?
#
loop_
_entity_poly.entity_id
_entity_poly.type
_entity_poly.pdbx_seq_one_letter_code
_entity_poly.pdbx_strand_id
1 'polypeptide(L)'
;MPAWLAAPSDPPRAAVIVLMEAFGLVPGFRKELERIARMGYLAVAPDLYHRQAPDNTASYDELPKAIALMRKLSDAEALADLRAAVAYLRARPDVGAGPIGVTGFCMGGRLSFLAACELPEAFAACAPFYGGGIGALLDRADRIRCPLHLFFGERDFFIPPEEVQRIDERLRALGLEYALEHYAGAVHGFCAEERRDSYHAEAAADAWAKLETFFAKHLAAGSGR
;
A
#
# COMPACT_ATOMS: atom_id res chain seq x y z
N MET A 1 8.60 7.23 15.75
CA MET A 1 7.91 7.58 14.50
C MET A 1 6.43 7.75 14.79
N PRO A 2 5.80 8.89 14.46
CA PRO A 2 4.35 9.05 14.53
C PRO A 2 3.64 8.10 13.54
N ALA A 3 2.38 7.77 13.85
CA ALA A 3 1.53 6.98 12.97
C ALA A 3 0.06 7.30 13.21
N TRP A 4 -0.77 7.18 12.18
CA TRP A 4 -2.22 7.18 12.34
C TRP A 4 -2.70 5.74 12.50
N LEU A 5 -3.71 5.58 13.37
CA LEU A 5 -4.36 4.29 13.61
C LEU A 5 -5.86 4.45 13.40
N ALA A 6 -6.46 3.43 12.79
CA ALA A 6 -7.91 3.23 12.77
C ALA A 6 -8.19 1.77 13.20
N ALA A 7 -9.02 1.62 14.22
CA ALA A 7 -9.41 0.31 14.74
C ALA A 7 -10.84 -0.04 14.31
N PRO A 8 -11.14 -1.31 14.07
CA PRO A 8 -12.50 -1.79 13.88
C PRO A 8 -13.31 -1.67 15.19
N SER A 9 -14.63 -1.77 15.09
CA SER A 9 -15.53 -1.78 16.27
C SER A 9 -15.36 -3.03 17.13
N ASP A 10 -15.07 -4.15 16.49
CA ASP A 10 -14.82 -5.45 17.13
C ASP A 10 -13.31 -5.71 17.24
N PRO A 11 -12.87 -6.70 18.05
CA PRO A 11 -11.46 -7.09 18.07
C PRO A 11 -10.91 -7.35 16.67
N PRO A 12 -9.74 -6.79 16.31
CA PRO A 12 -9.22 -6.89 14.95
C PRO A 12 -8.92 -8.33 14.56
N ARG A 13 -9.28 -8.71 13.34
CA ARG A 13 -8.97 -10.02 12.76
C ARG A 13 -7.48 -10.17 12.43
N ALA A 14 -6.86 -9.06 12.07
CA ALA A 14 -5.47 -8.94 11.67
C ALA A 14 -5.08 -7.46 11.67
N ALA A 15 -3.83 -7.15 11.33
CA ALA A 15 -3.40 -5.77 11.10
C ALA A 15 -3.05 -5.52 9.63
N VAL A 16 -3.21 -4.27 9.18
CA VAL A 16 -2.80 -3.83 7.85
C VAL A 16 -1.98 -2.55 7.98
N ILE A 17 -0.76 -2.55 7.45
CA ILE A 17 0.03 -1.33 7.26
C ILE A 17 -0.42 -0.67 5.96
N VAL A 18 -0.83 0.60 6.05
CA VAL A 18 -1.35 1.38 4.93
C VAL A 18 -0.37 2.51 4.62
N LEU A 19 0.27 2.46 3.46
CA LEU A 19 1.32 3.40 3.10
C LEU A 19 0.77 4.58 2.30
N MET A 20 1.13 5.77 2.75
CA MET A 20 0.65 7.04 2.25
C MET A 20 1.13 7.36 0.82
N GLU A 21 0.37 8.20 0.14
CA GLU A 21 0.79 8.84 -1.11
C GLU A 21 1.92 9.85 -0.89
N ALA A 22 2.45 10.41 -1.96
CA ALA A 22 3.49 11.45 -1.92
C ALA A 22 3.11 12.71 -1.13
N PHE A 23 1.83 12.92 -0.85
CA PHE A 23 1.31 14.07 -0.09
C PHE A 23 1.52 13.98 1.43
N GLY A 24 1.93 12.82 1.94
CA GLY A 24 2.06 12.58 3.38
C GLY A 24 0.75 12.15 4.04
N LEU A 25 0.71 12.17 5.38
CA LEU A 25 -0.51 11.87 6.14
C LEU A 25 -1.46 13.07 6.15
N VAL A 26 -2.16 13.30 5.04
CA VAL A 26 -3.15 14.36 4.89
C VAL A 26 -4.54 13.90 5.34
N PRO A 27 -5.46 14.81 5.74
CA PRO A 27 -6.80 14.44 6.22
C PRO A 27 -7.58 13.52 5.27
N GLY A 28 -7.46 13.71 3.95
CA GLY A 28 -8.08 12.85 2.94
C GLY A 28 -7.66 11.39 3.08
N PHE A 29 -6.38 11.13 3.32
CA PHE A 29 -5.84 9.78 3.49
C PHE A 29 -6.40 9.02 4.70
N ARG A 30 -7.02 9.71 5.66
CA ARG A 30 -7.67 9.05 6.80
C ARG A 30 -8.82 8.13 6.37
N LYS A 31 -9.50 8.44 5.28
CA LYS A 31 -10.61 7.63 4.75
C LYS A 31 -10.15 6.23 4.32
N GLU A 32 -8.95 6.11 3.76
CA GLU A 32 -8.37 4.82 3.38
C GLU A 32 -8.14 3.95 4.61
N LEU A 33 -7.59 4.54 5.70
CA LEU A 33 -7.42 3.81 6.96
C LEU A 33 -8.76 3.37 7.56
N GLU A 34 -9.75 4.27 7.60
CA GLU A 34 -11.08 3.97 8.13
C GLU A 34 -11.79 2.90 7.29
N ARG A 35 -11.55 2.87 5.97
CA ARG A 35 -12.09 1.83 5.08
C ARG A 35 -11.48 0.47 5.42
N ILE A 36 -10.18 0.37 5.63
CA ILE A 36 -9.52 -0.85 6.10
C ILE A 36 -10.03 -1.27 7.49
N ALA A 37 -10.23 -0.33 8.40
CA ALA A 37 -10.79 -0.62 9.72
C ALA A 37 -12.22 -1.18 9.63
N ARG A 38 -13.08 -0.65 8.73
CA ARG A 38 -14.42 -1.19 8.49
C ARG A 38 -14.41 -2.64 7.93
N MET A 39 -13.34 -3.07 7.28
CA MET A 39 -13.14 -4.47 6.86
C MET A 39 -12.78 -5.40 8.04
N GLY A 40 -12.60 -4.86 9.25
CA GLY A 40 -12.29 -5.62 10.48
C GLY A 40 -10.80 -5.74 10.79
N TYR A 41 -9.95 -4.86 10.25
CA TYR A 41 -8.50 -4.86 10.47
C TYR A 41 -8.06 -3.66 11.30
N LEU A 42 -7.02 -3.84 12.13
CA LEU A 42 -6.30 -2.70 12.69
C LEU A 42 -5.46 -2.05 11.59
N ALA A 43 -5.85 -0.88 11.13
CA ALA A 43 -5.11 -0.12 10.11
C ALA A 43 -4.08 0.80 10.77
N VAL A 44 -2.83 0.76 10.29
CA VAL A 44 -1.74 1.61 10.78
C VAL A 44 -1.03 2.27 9.61
N ALA A 45 -0.98 3.60 9.61
CA ALA A 45 -0.23 4.38 8.63
C ALA A 45 0.95 5.07 9.30
N PRO A 46 2.19 4.60 9.08
CA PRO A 46 3.38 5.28 9.55
C PRO A 46 3.56 6.62 8.82
N ASP A 47 3.97 7.66 9.55
CA ASP A 47 4.40 8.92 8.95
C ASP A 47 5.82 8.75 8.40
N LEU A 48 5.92 8.41 7.13
CA LEU A 48 7.21 8.19 6.47
C LEU A 48 8.00 9.50 6.27
N TYR A 49 7.33 10.66 6.45
CA TYR A 49 7.99 11.97 6.36
C TYR A 49 8.30 12.59 7.72
N HIS A 50 8.19 11.86 8.81
CA HIS A 50 8.41 12.38 10.17
C HIS A 50 9.79 13.05 10.36
N ARG A 51 10.81 12.67 9.58
CA ARG A 51 12.13 13.30 9.59
C ARG A 51 12.15 14.67 8.91
N GLN A 52 11.08 15.01 8.19
CA GLN A 52 10.91 16.26 7.47
C GLN A 52 9.97 17.25 8.21
N ALA A 53 9.47 16.85 9.40
CA ALA A 53 8.60 17.69 10.23
C ALA A 53 9.29 19.06 10.57
N PRO A 54 8.51 20.16 10.76
CA PRO A 54 7.05 20.18 10.76
C PRO A 54 6.39 20.24 9.38
N ASP A 55 7.13 20.45 8.30
CA ASP A 55 6.60 20.66 6.94
C ASP A 55 6.62 19.35 6.14
N ASN A 56 5.94 18.32 6.68
CA ASN A 56 5.95 16.95 6.19
C ASN A 56 4.67 16.53 5.46
N THR A 57 3.85 17.48 5.03
CA THR A 57 2.66 17.22 4.21
C THR A 57 2.52 18.25 3.09
N ALA A 58 1.80 17.90 2.05
CA ALA A 58 1.40 18.78 0.96
C ALA A 58 -0.09 18.60 0.67
N SER A 59 -0.80 19.67 0.34
CA SER A 59 -2.18 19.56 -0.16
C SER A 59 -2.19 18.99 -1.59
N TYR A 60 -3.32 18.49 -2.05
CA TYR A 60 -3.42 17.83 -3.37
C TYR A 60 -3.17 18.76 -4.57
N ASP A 61 -3.24 20.07 -4.38
CA ASP A 61 -2.87 21.11 -5.35
C ASP A 61 -1.38 21.50 -5.30
N GLU A 62 -0.63 21.03 -4.28
CA GLU A 62 0.81 21.29 -4.12
C GLU A 62 1.69 20.12 -4.63
N LEU A 63 1.40 19.59 -5.82
CA LEU A 63 2.16 18.46 -6.38
C LEU A 63 3.69 18.67 -6.39
N PRO A 64 4.25 19.87 -6.72
CA PRO A 64 5.69 20.09 -6.64
C PRO A 64 6.25 19.89 -5.23
N LYS A 65 5.53 20.29 -4.18
CA LYS A 65 5.91 20.08 -2.79
C LYS A 65 5.87 18.59 -2.42
N ALA A 66 4.81 17.88 -2.80
CA ALA A 66 4.70 16.44 -2.60
C ALA A 66 5.86 15.67 -3.25
N ILE A 67 6.24 16.02 -4.48
CA ILE A 67 7.39 15.45 -5.17
C ILE A 67 8.71 15.76 -4.42
N ALA A 68 8.86 16.96 -3.89
CA ALA A 68 10.06 17.35 -3.13
C ALA A 68 10.16 16.56 -1.82
N LEU A 69 9.05 16.33 -1.11
CA LEU A 69 8.99 15.47 0.08
C LEU A 69 9.36 14.02 -0.26
N MET A 70 8.76 13.48 -1.31
CA MET A 70 9.01 12.11 -1.77
C MET A 70 10.48 11.87 -2.13
N ARG A 71 11.12 12.82 -2.81
CA ARG A 71 12.54 12.71 -3.21
C ARG A 71 13.52 12.71 -2.04
N LYS A 72 13.12 13.20 -0.87
CA LYS A 72 13.94 13.19 0.35
C LYS A 72 13.83 11.87 1.12
N LEU A 73 12.84 11.04 0.83
CA LEU A 73 12.66 9.75 1.47
C LEU A 73 13.46 8.70 0.70
N SER A 74 14.41 8.07 1.34
CA SER A 74 15.14 6.93 0.79
C SER A 74 14.40 5.62 1.05
N ASP A 75 14.63 4.62 0.18
CA ASP A 75 14.11 3.25 0.38
C ASP A 75 14.59 2.65 1.72
N ALA A 76 15.81 2.95 2.13
CA ALA A 76 16.38 2.46 3.40
C ALA A 76 15.64 3.03 4.62
N GLU A 77 15.30 4.33 4.61
CA GLU A 77 14.52 4.96 5.67
C GLU A 77 13.08 4.43 5.71
N ALA A 78 12.44 4.28 4.55
CA ALA A 78 11.10 3.71 4.45
C ALA A 78 11.07 2.26 5.01
N LEU A 79 12.05 1.43 4.67
CA LEU A 79 12.18 0.07 5.20
C LEU A 79 12.46 0.04 6.70
N ALA A 80 13.25 0.98 7.23
CA ALA A 80 13.48 1.09 8.67
C ALA A 80 12.18 1.43 9.42
N ASP A 81 11.39 2.34 8.88
CA ASP A 81 10.09 2.74 9.44
C ASP A 81 9.07 1.58 9.36
N LEU A 82 9.08 0.84 8.26
CA LEU A 82 8.23 -0.35 8.11
C LEU A 82 8.59 -1.46 9.10
N ARG A 83 9.88 -1.72 9.32
CA ARG A 83 10.33 -2.66 10.37
C ARG A 83 9.84 -2.22 11.74
N ALA A 84 9.91 -0.92 12.05
CA ALA A 84 9.42 -0.38 13.32
C ALA A 84 7.88 -0.53 13.44
N ALA A 85 7.13 -0.30 12.36
CA ALA A 85 5.69 -0.50 12.34
C ALA A 85 5.30 -1.98 12.54
N VAL A 86 6.00 -2.91 11.88
CA VAL A 86 5.82 -4.36 12.08
C VAL A 86 6.13 -4.75 13.53
N ALA A 87 7.25 -4.27 14.09
CA ALA A 87 7.63 -4.55 15.49
C ALA A 87 6.57 -4.01 16.47
N TYR A 88 6.06 -2.82 16.25
CA TYR A 88 4.97 -2.25 17.03
C TYR A 88 3.72 -3.14 16.99
N LEU A 89 3.30 -3.60 15.81
CA LEU A 89 2.14 -4.46 15.65
C LEU A 89 2.35 -5.83 16.35
N ARG A 90 3.54 -6.42 16.23
CA ARG A 90 3.89 -7.68 16.90
C ARG A 90 3.90 -7.58 18.42
N ALA A 91 4.18 -6.41 18.97
CA ALA A 91 4.16 -6.16 20.41
C ALA A 91 2.74 -5.91 20.97
N ARG A 92 1.74 -5.71 20.12
CA ARG A 92 0.37 -5.46 20.55
C ARG A 92 -0.36 -6.76 20.94
N PRO A 93 -1.05 -6.78 22.09
CA PRO A 93 -1.79 -7.98 22.51
C PRO A 93 -2.93 -8.38 21.57
N ASP A 94 -3.54 -7.41 20.89
CA ASP A 94 -4.68 -7.60 19.98
C ASP A 94 -4.27 -8.00 18.54
N VAL A 95 -2.99 -7.99 18.22
CA VAL A 95 -2.42 -8.43 16.94
C VAL A 95 -1.47 -9.60 17.15
N GLY A 96 -0.42 -9.42 17.95
CA GLY A 96 0.56 -10.46 18.33
C GLY A 96 1.14 -11.19 17.14
N ALA A 97 0.99 -12.53 17.15
CA ALA A 97 1.45 -13.41 16.07
C ALA A 97 0.47 -13.48 14.87
N GLY A 98 -0.65 -12.75 14.91
CA GLY A 98 -1.63 -12.71 13.82
C GLY A 98 -1.03 -12.20 12.49
N PRO A 99 -1.70 -12.45 11.35
CA PRO A 99 -1.20 -12.02 10.06
C PRO A 99 -1.16 -10.49 9.94
N ILE A 100 -0.17 -9.97 9.21
CA ILE A 100 -0.05 -8.56 8.86
C ILE A 100 -0.12 -8.43 7.34
N GLY A 101 -1.05 -7.61 6.85
CA GLY A 101 -1.10 -7.18 5.46
C GLY A 101 -0.36 -5.86 5.24
N VAL A 102 0.03 -5.60 4.00
CA VAL A 102 0.53 -4.29 3.59
C VAL A 102 -0.17 -3.84 2.32
N THR A 103 -0.59 -2.60 2.30
CA THR A 103 -1.12 -1.91 1.11
C THR A 103 -0.57 -0.49 1.08
N GLY A 104 -0.72 0.17 -0.04
CA GLY A 104 -0.30 1.56 -0.17
C GLY A 104 -0.67 2.12 -1.53
N PHE A 105 -0.66 3.43 -1.62
CA PHE A 105 -1.19 4.19 -2.74
C PHE A 105 -0.08 5.06 -3.33
N CYS A 106 0.05 5.13 -4.65
CA CYS A 106 1.08 5.92 -5.35
C CYS A 106 2.50 5.54 -4.88
N MET A 107 3.24 6.46 -4.24
CA MET A 107 4.51 6.18 -3.56
C MET A 107 4.37 5.00 -2.60
N GLY A 108 3.31 4.98 -1.80
CA GLY A 108 3.01 3.88 -0.87
C GLY A 108 2.76 2.54 -1.58
N GLY A 109 2.19 2.56 -2.78
CA GLY A 109 2.05 1.36 -3.62
C GLY A 109 3.41 0.77 -4.02
N ARG A 110 4.34 1.62 -4.46
CA ARG A 110 5.72 1.20 -4.72
C ARG A 110 6.41 0.67 -3.46
N LEU A 111 6.25 1.38 -2.34
CA LEU A 111 6.88 1.00 -1.08
C LEU A 111 6.29 -0.28 -0.48
N SER A 112 5.01 -0.58 -0.69
CA SER A 112 4.42 -1.85 -0.27
C SER A 112 5.00 -3.03 -1.07
N PHE A 113 5.23 -2.87 -2.37
CA PHE A 113 5.93 -3.87 -3.18
C PHE A 113 7.39 -4.04 -2.73
N LEU A 114 8.11 -2.94 -2.49
CA LEU A 114 9.47 -2.98 -1.93
C LEU A 114 9.50 -3.71 -0.58
N ALA A 115 8.52 -3.46 0.28
CA ALA A 115 8.41 -4.12 1.57
C ALA A 115 8.20 -5.64 1.42
N ALA A 116 7.37 -6.09 0.48
CA ALA A 116 7.21 -7.50 0.19
C ALA A 116 8.51 -8.16 -0.30
N CYS A 117 9.36 -7.43 -1.04
CA CYS A 117 10.67 -7.91 -1.46
C CYS A 117 11.69 -8.00 -0.31
N GLU A 118 11.76 -6.98 0.55
CA GLU A 118 12.85 -6.81 1.53
C GLU A 118 12.48 -7.26 2.95
N LEU A 119 11.20 -7.55 3.19
CA LEU A 119 10.66 -8.04 4.46
C LEU A 119 9.75 -9.26 4.20
N PRO A 120 10.22 -10.30 3.50
CA PRO A 120 9.38 -11.38 2.99
C PRO A 120 8.60 -12.14 4.08
N GLU A 121 9.13 -12.20 5.30
CA GLU A 121 8.50 -12.90 6.43
C GLU A 121 7.55 -11.99 7.25
N ALA A 122 7.49 -10.69 6.91
CA ALA A 122 6.69 -9.75 7.70
C ALA A 122 5.20 -9.76 7.31
N PHE A 123 4.90 -10.06 6.04
CA PHE A 123 3.58 -9.86 5.47
C PHE A 123 2.95 -11.15 4.96
N ALA A 124 1.68 -11.34 5.29
CA ALA A 124 0.84 -12.42 4.79
C ALA A 124 0.14 -12.08 3.46
N ALA A 125 0.06 -10.80 3.11
CA ALA A 125 -0.54 -10.30 1.87
C ALA A 125 -0.03 -8.90 1.54
N CYS A 126 0.16 -8.60 0.24
CA CYS A 126 0.59 -7.27 -0.22
C CYS A 126 -0.29 -6.79 -1.38
N ALA A 127 -0.82 -5.57 -1.27
CA ALA A 127 -1.75 -5.00 -2.23
C ALA A 127 -1.34 -3.58 -2.68
N PRO A 128 -0.45 -3.44 -3.67
CA PRO A 128 -0.02 -2.15 -4.20
C PRO A 128 -1.07 -1.50 -5.10
N PHE A 129 -1.42 -0.22 -4.82
CA PHE A 129 -2.26 0.60 -5.69
C PHE A 129 -1.41 1.60 -6.46
N TYR A 130 -1.51 1.59 -7.77
CA TYR A 130 -0.84 2.49 -8.72
C TYR A 130 0.59 2.88 -8.29
N GLY A 131 1.39 1.87 -7.94
CA GLY A 131 2.77 2.03 -7.49
C GLY A 131 3.72 2.29 -8.66
N GLY A 132 3.98 3.55 -8.96
CA GLY A 132 4.95 3.92 -9.99
C GLY A 132 6.39 3.57 -9.60
N GLY A 133 7.15 2.98 -10.54
CA GLY A 133 8.53 2.55 -10.32
C GLY A 133 8.69 1.15 -9.71
N ILE A 134 7.63 0.35 -9.63
CA ILE A 134 7.71 -1.09 -9.29
C ILE A 134 8.60 -1.81 -10.32
N GLY A 135 8.57 -1.38 -11.59
CA GLY A 135 9.42 -1.92 -12.65
C GLY A 135 10.92 -1.92 -12.34
N ALA A 136 11.40 -0.97 -11.52
CA ALA A 136 12.79 -0.91 -11.08
C ALA A 136 13.11 -1.86 -9.89
N LEU A 137 12.12 -2.52 -9.33
CA LEU A 137 12.26 -3.45 -8.19
C LEU A 137 12.15 -4.92 -8.60
N LEU A 138 11.90 -5.20 -9.88
CA LEU A 138 11.60 -6.56 -10.37
C LEU A 138 12.75 -7.56 -10.18
N ASP A 139 13.99 -7.10 -10.13
CA ASP A 139 15.14 -7.95 -9.82
C ASP A 139 15.13 -8.51 -8.39
N ARG A 140 14.33 -7.87 -7.48
CA ARG A 140 14.17 -8.29 -6.08
C ARG A 140 12.90 -9.12 -5.85
N ALA A 141 12.04 -9.25 -6.85
CA ALA A 141 10.73 -9.89 -6.72
C ALA A 141 10.83 -11.40 -6.42
N ASP A 142 11.96 -12.04 -6.69
CA ASP A 142 12.24 -13.44 -6.33
C ASP A 142 12.26 -13.71 -4.81
N ARG A 143 12.37 -12.65 -4.00
CA ARG A 143 12.34 -12.70 -2.54
C ARG A 143 10.92 -12.70 -1.97
N ILE A 144 9.91 -12.31 -2.74
CA ILE A 144 8.52 -12.21 -2.28
C ILE A 144 8.00 -13.59 -1.86
N ARG A 145 7.31 -13.66 -0.69
CA ARG A 145 6.76 -14.90 -0.13
C ARG A 145 5.25 -14.82 0.13
N CYS A 146 4.66 -13.63 0.02
CA CYS A 146 3.22 -13.44 0.20
C CYS A 146 2.51 -13.28 -1.15
N PRO A 147 1.21 -13.62 -1.24
CA PRO A 147 0.39 -13.29 -2.39
C PRO A 147 0.30 -11.79 -2.62
N LEU A 148 0.13 -11.41 -3.88
CA LEU A 148 0.05 -10.02 -4.33
C LEU A 148 -1.29 -9.74 -5.02
N HIS A 149 -1.85 -8.53 -4.86
CA HIS A 149 -2.93 -8.02 -5.68
C HIS A 149 -2.61 -6.59 -6.11
N LEU A 150 -2.24 -6.39 -7.37
CA LEU A 150 -1.80 -5.10 -7.90
C LEU A 150 -2.93 -4.41 -8.66
N PHE A 151 -3.04 -3.09 -8.50
CA PHE A 151 -4.12 -2.29 -9.10
C PHE A 151 -3.54 -1.11 -9.88
N PHE A 152 -3.82 -1.03 -11.18
CA PHE A 152 -3.31 0.01 -12.08
C PHE A 152 -4.43 0.66 -12.89
N GLY A 153 -4.26 1.93 -13.23
CA GLY A 153 -5.11 2.64 -14.19
C GLY A 153 -4.54 2.52 -15.61
N GLU A 154 -5.38 2.30 -16.60
CA GLU A 154 -4.97 2.18 -18.01
C GLU A 154 -4.40 3.51 -18.56
N ARG A 155 -4.89 4.63 -18.06
CA ARG A 155 -4.47 5.98 -18.47
C ARG A 155 -3.55 6.65 -17.46
N ASP A 156 -2.82 5.85 -16.68
CA ASP A 156 -1.86 6.36 -15.72
C ASP A 156 -0.63 6.91 -16.44
N PHE A 157 -0.46 8.24 -16.41
CA PHE A 157 0.67 8.91 -17.05
C PHE A 157 2.03 8.57 -16.40
N PHE A 158 2.04 8.18 -15.12
CA PHE A 158 3.28 7.86 -14.41
C PHE A 158 3.69 6.39 -14.53
N ILE A 159 2.76 5.52 -14.97
CA ILE A 159 2.97 4.07 -15.08
C ILE A 159 2.53 3.63 -16.47
N PRO A 160 3.44 3.66 -17.46
CA PRO A 160 3.08 3.31 -18.82
C PRO A 160 2.70 1.82 -18.92
N PRO A 161 1.83 1.45 -19.89
CA PRO A 161 1.37 0.06 -20.07
C PRO A 161 2.51 -0.96 -20.17
N GLU A 162 3.64 -0.57 -20.74
CA GLU A 162 4.83 -1.44 -20.88
C GLU A 162 5.46 -1.76 -19.52
N GLU A 163 5.35 -0.86 -18.54
CA GLU A 163 5.78 -1.14 -17.16
C GLU A 163 4.87 -2.18 -16.52
N VAL A 164 3.56 -2.02 -16.65
CA VAL A 164 2.56 -2.98 -16.13
C VAL A 164 2.75 -4.35 -16.76
N GLN A 165 2.98 -4.40 -18.07
CA GLN A 165 3.28 -5.65 -18.78
C GLN A 165 4.55 -6.32 -18.24
N ARG A 166 5.65 -5.59 -18.05
CA ARG A 166 6.89 -6.14 -17.48
C ARG A 166 6.71 -6.67 -16.06
N ILE A 167 5.87 -6.00 -15.26
CA ILE A 167 5.52 -6.47 -13.91
C ILE A 167 4.80 -7.82 -14.01
N ASP A 168 3.75 -7.91 -14.84
CA ASP A 168 2.97 -9.13 -15.05
C ASP A 168 3.85 -10.29 -15.53
N GLU A 169 4.67 -10.07 -16.55
CA GLU A 169 5.60 -11.06 -17.11
C GLU A 169 6.58 -11.57 -16.04
N ARG A 170 7.15 -10.67 -15.23
CA ARG A 170 8.11 -11.04 -14.20
C ARG A 170 7.48 -11.85 -13.07
N LEU A 171 6.32 -11.42 -12.55
CA LEU A 171 5.62 -12.13 -11.48
C LEU A 171 5.18 -13.53 -11.93
N ARG A 172 4.70 -13.64 -13.18
CA ARG A 172 4.34 -14.92 -13.80
C ARG A 172 5.57 -15.83 -13.97
N ALA A 173 6.68 -15.30 -14.44
CA ALA A 173 7.93 -16.07 -14.62
C ALA A 173 8.49 -16.61 -13.31
N LEU A 174 8.25 -15.92 -12.19
CA LEU A 174 8.63 -16.35 -10.85
C LEU A 174 7.64 -17.35 -10.23
N GLY A 175 6.47 -17.59 -10.85
CA GLY A 175 5.43 -18.47 -10.33
C GLY A 175 4.80 -17.95 -9.03
N LEU A 176 4.79 -16.63 -8.80
CA LEU A 176 4.20 -16.03 -7.62
C LEU A 176 2.67 -16.12 -7.65
N GLU A 177 2.03 -16.25 -6.49
CA GLU A 177 0.58 -16.08 -6.37
C GLU A 177 0.26 -14.59 -6.46
N TYR A 178 -0.37 -14.16 -7.57
CA TYR A 178 -0.76 -12.77 -7.74
C TYR A 178 -2.02 -12.60 -8.59
N ALA A 179 -2.66 -11.44 -8.42
CA ALA A 179 -3.63 -10.88 -9.33
C ALA A 179 -3.19 -9.46 -9.73
N LEU A 180 -3.51 -9.06 -10.95
CA LEU A 180 -3.21 -7.73 -11.48
C LEU A 180 -4.45 -7.18 -12.18
N GLU A 181 -4.91 -6.03 -11.70
CA GLU A 181 -6.05 -5.32 -12.25
C GLU A 181 -5.59 -4.11 -13.06
N HIS A 182 -6.19 -3.92 -14.22
CA HIS A 182 -5.91 -2.80 -15.11
C HIS A 182 -7.23 -2.13 -15.52
N TYR A 183 -7.53 -0.99 -14.89
CA TYR A 183 -8.83 -0.32 -15.00
C TYR A 183 -8.90 0.61 -16.19
N ALA A 184 -9.80 0.30 -17.14
CA ALA A 184 -10.04 1.10 -18.33
C ALA A 184 -10.44 2.54 -17.95
N GLY A 185 -9.81 3.52 -18.60
CA GLY A 185 -10.08 4.95 -18.41
C GLY A 185 -9.57 5.54 -17.09
N ALA A 186 -9.19 4.73 -16.09
CA ALA A 186 -8.67 5.22 -14.82
C ALA A 186 -7.26 5.82 -14.98
N VAL A 187 -7.00 6.91 -14.25
CA VAL A 187 -5.71 7.60 -14.21
C VAL A 187 -5.00 7.35 -12.87
N HIS A 188 -3.79 7.91 -12.69
CA HIS A 188 -3.06 7.83 -11.42
C HIS A 188 -3.86 8.43 -10.25
N GLY A 189 -3.98 7.68 -9.14
CA GLY A 189 -4.72 8.15 -7.96
C GLY A 189 -6.23 7.94 -8.07
N PHE A 190 -6.71 7.01 -8.89
CA PHE A 190 -8.13 6.79 -9.16
C PHE A 190 -8.97 6.40 -7.92
N CYS A 191 -8.35 6.01 -6.81
CA CYS A 191 -9.04 5.72 -5.55
C CYS A 191 -9.20 6.93 -4.62
N ALA A 192 -8.49 8.04 -4.86
CA ALA A 192 -8.50 9.21 -3.97
C ALA A 192 -9.75 10.09 -4.22
N GLU A 193 -10.78 9.92 -3.39
CA GLU A 193 -12.09 10.62 -3.54
C GLU A 193 -11.98 12.16 -3.53
N GLU A 194 -11.00 12.71 -2.81
CA GLU A 194 -10.77 14.15 -2.74
C GLU A 194 -10.11 14.72 -4.01
N ARG A 195 -9.53 13.87 -4.84
CA ARG A 195 -8.86 14.27 -6.08
C ARG A 195 -9.83 14.15 -7.26
N ARG A 196 -10.73 15.12 -7.41
CA ARG A 196 -11.82 15.10 -8.40
C ARG A 196 -11.34 14.85 -9.83
N ASP A 197 -10.14 15.30 -10.19
CA ASP A 197 -9.58 15.14 -11.54
C ASP A 197 -9.03 13.73 -11.82
N SER A 198 -8.82 12.92 -10.79
CA SER A 198 -8.29 11.56 -10.90
C SER A 198 -9.24 10.49 -10.38
N TYR A 199 -10.18 10.82 -9.50
CA TYR A 199 -11.11 9.85 -8.93
C TYR A 199 -11.98 9.19 -9.99
N HIS A 200 -11.96 7.86 -10.03
CA HIS A 200 -12.80 7.05 -10.92
C HIS A 200 -13.67 6.12 -10.08
N ALA A 201 -14.92 6.49 -9.88
CA ALA A 201 -15.80 5.86 -8.91
C ALA A 201 -15.98 4.34 -9.12
N GLU A 202 -16.19 3.90 -10.36
CA GLU A 202 -16.39 2.47 -10.68
C GLU A 202 -15.11 1.67 -10.45
N ALA A 203 -13.96 2.15 -10.94
CA ALA A 203 -12.67 1.50 -10.73
C ALA A 203 -12.30 1.44 -9.24
N ALA A 204 -12.53 2.54 -8.50
CA ALA A 204 -12.29 2.59 -7.06
C ALA A 204 -13.18 1.59 -6.31
N ALA A 205 -14.48 1.55 -6.61
CA ALA A 205 -15.41 0.63 -5.96
C ALA A 205 -15.01 -0.84 -6.18
N ASP A 206 -14.68 -1.22 -7.42
CA ASP A 206 -14.24 -2.58 -7.76
C ASP A 206 -12.89 -2.92 -7.10
N ALA A 207 -11.91 -2.01 -7.16
CA ALA A 207 -10.60 -2.22 -6.54
C ALA A 207 -10.71 -2.44 -5.02
N TRP A 208 -11.53 -1.65 -4.34
CA TRP A 208 -11.76 -1.83 -2.91
C TRP A 208 -12.48 -3.14 -2.57
N ALA A 209 -13.46 -3.57 -3.35
CA ALA A 209 -14.16 -4.84 -3.16
C ALA A 209 -13.21 -6.04 -3.36
N LYS A 210 -12.34 -5.96 -4.36
CA LYS A 210 -11.30 -6.96 -4.62
C LYS A 210 -10.24 -6.99 -3.51
N LEU A 211 -9.82 -5.82 -3.00
CA LEU A 211 -8.92 -5.75 -1.84
C LEU A 211 -9.53 -6.41 -0.60
N GLU A 212 -10.81 -6.13 -0.31
CA GLU A 212 -11.51 -6.74 0.81
C GLU A 212 -11.54 -8.27 0.69
N THR A 213 -11.90 -8.78 -0.48
CA THR A 213 -11.91 -10.22 -0.78
C THR A 213 -10.51 -10.83 -0.64
N PHE A 214 -9.48 -10.15 -1.16
CA PHE A 214 -8.09 -10.58 -1.09
C PHE A 214 -7.60 -10.65 0.36
N PHE A 215 -7.82 -9.61 1.15
CA PHE A 215 -7.44 -9.62 2.55
C PHE A 215 -8.25 -10.62 3.38
N ALA A 216 -9.53 -10.79 3.12
CA ALA A 216 -10.35 -11.81 3.79
C ALA A 216 -9.80 -13.23 3.55
N LYS A 217 -9.30 -13.51 2.34
CA LYS A 217 -8.69 -14.80 2.00
C LYS A 217 -7.34 -15.00 2.70
N HIS A 218 -6.46 -13.99 2.70
CA HIS A 218 -5.05 -14.15 3.07
C HIS A 218 -4.70 -13.67 4.48
N LEU A 219 -5.59 -12.91 5.13
CA LEU A 219 -5.41 -12.43 6.51
C LEU A 219 -6.38 -13.14 7.49
N ALA A 220 -6.96 -14.26 7.10
CA ALA A 220 -7.77 -15.06 8.03
C ALA A 220 -6.89 -15.61 9.17
N ALA A 221 -7.40 -15.56 10.41
CA ALA A 221 -6.72 -16.18 11.55
C ALA A 221 -6.56 -17.68 11.30
N GLY A 222 -5.33 -18.16 11.27
CA GLY A 222 -5.03 -19.59 11.02
C GLY A 222 -4.48 -19.91 9.62
N SER A 223 -4.28 -18.94 8.73
CA SER A 223 -3.60 -19.14 7.43
C SER A 223 -2.05 -19.16 7.54
N GLY A 224 -1.50 -19.28 8.76
CA GLY A 224 -0.07 -19.47 8.97
C GLY A 224 0.34 -20.88 8.54
N ARG A 225 1.23 -20.95 7.53
CA ARG A 225 1.98 -22.16 7.19
C ARG A 225 3.09 -22.40 8.20
#